data_c749d827c0bf9fbe985bddad3b8abc73
#
_entry.id   c749d827c0bf9fbe985bddad3b8abc73
#
_cell.length_a   1.000
_cell.length_b   1.000
_cell.length_c   1.000
_cell.angle_alpha   90.00
_cell.angle_beta   90.00
_cell.angle_gamma   90.00
#
_symmetry.space_group_name_H-M   'P 1'
#
loop_
_entity.id
_entity.type
_entity.pdbx_description
1 polymer ?
#
loop_
_entity_poly.entity_id
_entity_poly.type
_entity_poly.pdbx_seq_one_letter_code
_entity_poly.pdbx_strand_id
1 'polypeptide(L)'
;MRCKMFAVLVASSLFLAGCTGDKEEDEDSSASYSEMPETFPQWDELTDDGTNWSSTRLDGQAYIVIFSAQWCNLPCMDLMHTIWNTVPEIPVMVMSTDNGSEISFEDWHDSADAHDDDGDEPNNNLTSFRFLLGDEEGNVLGIESPGTTVFVNKTGDITWYGKSSAANDADLVMEQWDIANQD
;
A
#
# COMPACT_ATOMS: atom_id res chain seq x y z
N MET A 1 56.23 -29.94 -60.39
CA MET A 1 55.95 -29.43 -59.02
C MET A 1 54.46 -29.49 -58.79
N ARG A 2 54.00 -30.36 -57.90
CA ARG A 2 52.55 -30.62 -57.68
C ARG A 2 52.11 -29.85 -56.49
N CYS A 3 51.19 -28.86 -56.70
CA CYS A 3 50.55 -28.14 -55.65
C CYS A 3 49.26 -28.88 -55.25
N LYS A 4 49.16 -29.34 -54.01
CA LYS A 4 47.97 -30.00 -53.48
C LYS A 4 47.08 -28.91 -52.86
N MET A 5 45.91 -28.76 -53.44
CA MET A 5 44.83 -27.93 -52.89
C MET A 5 44.15 -28.72 -51.75
N PHE A 6 44.16 -28.16 -50.54
CA PHE A 6 43.32 -28.63 -49.45
C PHE A 6 42.03 -27.77 -49.44
N ALA A 7 40.92 -28.43 -49.66
CA ALA A 7 39.61 -27.85 -49.49
C ALA A 7 39.21 -28.00 -48.00
N VAL A 8 39.00 -26.85 -47.34
CA VAL A 8 38.43 -26.79 -45.99
C VAL A 8 36.92 -26.58 -46.11
N LEU A 9 36.15 -27.56 -45.74
CA LEU A 9 34.72 -27.49 -45.61
C LEU A 9 34.38 -26.81 -44.27
N VAL A 10 33.86 -25.57 -44.35
CA VAL A 10 33.29 -24.88 -43.20
C VAL A 10 31.81 -25.21 -43.13
N ALA A 11 31.45 -26.02 -42.18
CA ALA A 11 30.06 -26.27 -41.87
C ALA A 11 29.47 -25.08 -41.06
N SER A 12 28.60 -24.30 -41.70
CA SER A 12 27.88 -23.23 -41.04
C SER A 12 26.73 -23.81 -40.28
N SER A 13 26.83 -23.88 -38.95
CA SER A 13 25.72 -24.17 -38.06
C SER A 13 24.89 -22.93 -37.88
N LEU A 14 23.72 -22.88 -38.50
CA LEU A 14 22.68 -21.89 -38.25
C LEU A 14 22.07 -22.16 -36.88
N PHE A 15 22.45 -21.40 -35.87
CA PHE A 15 21.71 -21.32 -34.63
C PHE A 15 20.48 -20.43 -34.88
N LEU A 16 19.33 -21.06 -34.97
CA LEU A 16 18.03 -20.39 -34.80
C LEU A 16 17.94 -19.94 -33.33
N ALA A 17 18.28 -18.69 -33.06
CA ALA A 17 17.93 -18.06 -31.82
C ALA A 17 16.40 -17.84 -31.83
N GLY A 18 15.67 -18.78 -31.24
CA GLY A 18 14.29 -18.56 -30.86
C GLY A 18 14.27 -17.48 -29.80
N CYS A 19 13.72 -16.32 -30.12
CA CYS A 19 13.24 -15.38 -29.11
C CYS A 19 12.06 -16.06 -28.42
N THR A 20 12.34 -16.76 -27.34
CA THR A 20 11.36 -16.96 -26.30
C THR A 20 11.22 -15.59 -25.65
N GLY A 21 10.10 -14.91 -25.90
CA GLY A 21 9.71 -13.77 -25.12
C GLY A 21 9.52 -14.25 -23.70
N ASP A 22 10.55 -14.03 -22.88
CA ASP A 22 10.39 -14.02 -21.46
C ASP A 22 9.34 -12.92 -21.19
N LYS A 23 8.13 -13.34 -20.84
CA LYS A 23 7.28 -12.49 -20.02
C LYS A 23 8.16 -12.19 -18.81
N GLU A 24 8.60 -10.94 -18.72
CA GLU A 24 8.94 -10.37 -17.44
C GLU A 24 7.65 -10.52 -16.63
N GLU A 25 7.58 -11.57 -15.83
CA GLU A 25 6.72 -11.58 -14.68
C GLU A 25 7.24 -10.39 -13.87
N ASP A 26 6.43 -9.33 -13.79
CA ASP A 26 6.62 -8.29 -12.81
C ASP A 26 6.80 -9.05 -11.49
N GLU A 27 8.05 -9.17 -11.06
CA GLU A 27 8.34 -9.58 -9.70
C GLU A 27 7.70 -8.49 -8.86
N ASP A 28 6.44 -8.77 -8.46
CA ASP A 28 5.82 -8.13 -7.33
C ASP A 28 6.86 -8.16 -6.22
N SER A 29 7.48 -7.00 -5.98
CA SER A 29 8.47 -6.86 -4.95
C SER A 29 7.72 -6.99 -3.62
N SER A 30 7.36 -8.23 -3.30
CA SER A 30 6.95 -8.61 -1.97
C SER A 30 8.13 -8.29 -1.07
N ALA A 31 8.11 -7.09 -0.50
CA ALA A 31 8.96 -6.80 0.62
C ALA A 31 8.75 -7.97 1.59
N SER A 32 9.85 -8.60 2.01
CA SER A 32 9.81 -9.67 3.00
C SER A 32 9.34 -9.07 4.32
N TYR A 33 8.03 -8.89 4.45
CA TYR A 33 7.45 -8.75 5.76
C TYR A 33 7.63 -10.11 6.44
N SER A 34 8.19 -10.11 7.65
CA SER A 34 7.96 -11.21 8.58
C SER A 34 6.46 -11.49 8.53
N GLU A 35 6.06 -12.73 8.31
CA GLU A 35 4.66 -13.12 8.03
C GLU A 35 3.66 -12.20 8.73
N MET A 36 2.79 -11.57 7.93
CA MET A 36 1.74 -10.70 8.47
C MET A 36 0.94 -11.48 9.50
N PRO A 37 0.70 -10.99 10.71
CA PRO A 37 -0.07 -11.71 11.71
C PRO A 37 -1.52 -11.93 11.23
N GLU A 38 -2.17 -12.98 11.70
CA GLU A 38 -3.57 -13.25 11.38
C GLU A 38 -4.50 -12.15 11.93
N THR A 39 -4.18 -11.63 13.12
CA THR A 39 -4.97 -10.60 13.81
C THR A 39 -4.17 -9.31 13.89
N PHE A 40 -4.82 -8.19 13.61
CA PHE A 40 -4.19 -6.87 13.75
C PHE A 40 -3.87 -6.59 15.22
N PRO A 41 -2.62 -6.20 15.54
CA PRO A 41 -2.22 -5.93 16.94
C PRO A 41 -3.06 -4.82 17.58
N GLN A 42 -3.15 -4.85 18.90
CA GLN A 42 -3.78 -3.77 19.65
C GLN A 42 -2.89 -2.53 19.65
N TRP A 43 -3.51 -1.36 19.57
CA TRP A 43 -2.84 -0.06 19.61
C TRP A 43 -3.70 0.96 20.35
N ASP A 44 -3.05 1.99 20.89
CA ASP A 44 -3.68 3.11 21.60
C ASP A 44 -2.80 4.35 21.36
N GLU A 45 -3.24 5.27 20.49
CA GLU A 45 -2.43 6.36 19.96
C GLU A 45 -3.17 7.68 19.92
N LEU A 46 -2.39 8.76 19.96
CA LEU A 46 -2.88 10.11 19.77
C LEU A 46 -3.06 10.40 18.27
N THR A 47 -4.22 10.91 17.90
CA THR A 47 -4.51 11.33 16.53
C THR A 47 -4.17 12.81 16.30
N ASP A 48 -4.15 13.21 15.04
CA ASP A 48 -3.90 14.57 14.58
C ASP A 48 -4.82 15.63 15.21
N ASP A 49 -6.06 15.27 15.53
CA ASP A 49 -7.01 16.15 16.22
C ASP A 49 -6.81 16.21 17.75
N GLY A 50 -5.77 15.58 18.28
CA GLY A 50 -5.43 15.54 19.70
C GLY A 50 -6.31 14.62 20.53
N THR A 51 -7.14 13.80 19.91
CA THR A 51 -7.91 12.77 20.63
C THR A 51 -7.14 11.47 20.71
N ASN A 52 -7.38 10.69 21.77
CA ASN A 52 -6.80 9.36 21.89
C ASN A 52 -7.71 8.32 21.23
N TRP A 53 -7.15 7.57 20.30
CA TRP A 53 -7.83 6.46 19.63
C TRP A 53 -7.14 5.15 19.96
N SER A 54 -7.93 4.09 19.97
CA SER A 54 -7.42 2.74 20.19
C SER A 54 -8.17 1.73 19.36
N SER A 55 -7.56 0.60 19.11
CA SER A 55 -8.18 -0.53 18.41
C SER A 55 -9.52 -0.95 19.06
N THR A 56 -9.67 -0.79 20.37
CA THR A 56 -10.91 -1.14 21.09
C THR A 56 -12.09 -0.26 20.72
N ARG A 57 -11.89 0.94 20.17
CA ARG A 57 -12.99 1.76 19.64
C ARG A 57 -13.57 1.19 18.35
N LEU A 58 -12.84 0.31 17.71
CA LEU A 58 -13.19 -0.33 16.44
C LEU A 58 -13.74 -1.76 16.65
N ASP A 59 -13.87 -2.20 17.90
CA ASP A 59 -14.40 -3.52 18.22
C ASP A 59 -15.78 -3.73 17.57
N GLY A 60 -15.90 -4.80 16.78
CA GLY A 60 -17.13 -5.12 16.05
C GLY A 60 -17.34 -4.31 14.77
N GLN A 61 -16.37 -3.53 14.34
CA GLN A 61 -16.39 -2.78 13.07
C GLN A 61 -15.22 -3.20 12.20
N ALA A 62 -15.45 -3.36 10.91
CA ALA A 62 -14.37 -3.45 9.93
C ALA A 62 -13.72 -2.08 9.76
N TYR A 63 -12.42 -2.05 9.47
CA TYR A 63 -11.67 -0.81 9.26
C TYR A 63 -10.49 -1.03 8.33
N ILE A 64 -9.94 0.08 7.82
CA ILE A 64 -8.74 0.07 6.98
C ILE A 64 -7.61 0.77 7.73
N VAL A 65 -6.39 0.23 7.60
CA VAL A 65 -5.16 0.87 8.06
C VAL A 65 -4.27 1.14 6.86
N ILE A 66 -3.82 2.39 6.72
CA ILE A 66 -2.86 2.81 5.70
C ILE A 66 -1.56 3.17 6.42
N PHE A 67 -0.49 2.44 6.15
CA PHE A 67 0.85 2.83 6.57
C PHE A 67 1.42 3.80 5.56
N SER A 68 1.69 5.02 5.98
CA SER A 68 2.09 6.11 5.10
C SER A 68 3.18 6.98 5.75
N ALA A 69 3.71 7.94 5.01
CA ALA A 69 4.70 8.90 5.47
C ALA A 69 4.39 10.29 4.92
N GLN A 70 4.70 11.33 5.67
CA GLN A 70 4.45 12.71 5.21
C GLN A 70 5.16 13.03 3.90
N TRP A 71 6.34 12.46 3.66
CA TRP A 71 7.10 12.63 2.42
C TRP A 71 6.58 11.79 1.23
N CYS A 72 5.71 10.82 1.49
CA CYS A 72 5.08 10.01 0.45
C CYS A 72 3.90 10.78 -0.16
N ASN A 73 4.20 11.77 -0.99
CA ASN A 73 3.20 12.67 -1.56
C ASN A 73 2.20 11.94 -2.49
N LEU A 74 2.36 12.08 -3.81
CA LEU A 74 1.37 11.61 -4.79
C LEU A 74 0.89 10.17 -4.60
N PRO A 75 1.73 9.13 -4.53
CA PRO A 75 1.21 7.77 -4.51
C PRO A 75 0.42 7.42 -3.24
N CYS A 76 0.74 8.06 -2.10
CA CYS A 76 0.02 7.81 -0.86
C CYS A 76 -1.25 8.65 -0.76
N MET A 77 -1.23 9.87 -1.29
CA MET A 77 -2.43 10.72 -1.35
C MET A 77 -3.45 10.15 -2.34
N ASP A 78 -3.02 9.77 -3.54
CA ASP A 78 -3.88 9.09 -4.53
C ASP A 78 -4.55 7.85 -3.93
N LEU A 79 -3.80 7.07 -3.15
CA LEU A 79 -4.32 5.90 -2.44
C LEU A 79 -5.42 6.27 -1.43
N MET A 80 -5.20 7.30 -0.61
CA MET A 80 -6.18 7.75 0.37
C MET A 80 -7.47 8.23 -0.32
N HIS A 81 -7.36 9.01 -1.39
CA HIS A 81 -8.50 9.47 -2.16
C HIS A 81 -9.20 8.34 -2.90
N THR A 82 -8.47 7.36 -3.45
CA THR A 82 -9.06 6.15 -4.03
C THR A 82 -9.93 5.41 -3.00
N ILE A 83 -9.42 5.22 -1.79
CA ILE A 83 -10.19 4.57 -0.71
C ILE A 83 -11.41 5.40 -0.33
N TRP A 84 -11.25 6.72 -0.15
CA TRP A 84 -12.36 7.62 0.15
C TRP A 84 -13.45 7.59 -0.93
N ASN A 85 -13.06 7.69 -2.20
CA ASN A 85 -14.00 7.68 -3.33
C ASN A 85 -14.74 6.35 -3.46
N THR A 86 -14.08 5.24 -3.11
CA THR A 86 -14.63 3.89 -3.29
C THR A 86 -15.53 3.50 -2.12
N VAL A 87 -15.11 3.77 -0.89
CA VAL A 87 -15.78 3.33 0.33
C VAL A 87 -15.85 4.50 1.34
N PRO A 88 -16.70 5.50 1.07
CA PRO A 88 -16.79 6.68 1.92
C PRO A 88 -17.33 6.35 3.32
N GLU A 89 -16.98 7.19 4.29
CA GLU A 89 -17.51 7.14 5.66
C GLU A 89 -17.13 5.90 6.49
N ILE A 90 -16.12 5.14 6.07
CA ILE A 90 -15.58 4.02 6.85
C ILE A 90 -14.46 4.49 7.79
N PRO A 91 -14.18 3.74 8.88
CA PRO A 91 -13.01 4.02 9.70
C PRO A 91 -11.71 3.74 8.94
N VAL A 92 -10.90 4.78 8.73
CA VAL A 92 -9.57 4.66 8.14
C VAL A 92 -8.55 5.25 9.10
N MET A 93 -7.54 4.46 9.45
CA MET A 93 -6.42 4.86 10.28
C MET A 93 -5.20 5.03 9.39
N VAL A 94 -4.55 6.18 9.42
CA VAL A 94 -3.29 6.45 8.71
C VAL A 94 -2.17 6.41 9.74
N MET A 95 -1.36 5.36 9.73
CA MET A 95 -0.23 5.17 10.64
C MET A 95 1.06 5.60 9.96
N SER A 96 1.85 6.46 10.62
CA SER A 96 3.14 6.89 10.07
C SER A 96 4.14 5.76 10.04
N THR A 97 4.89 5.65 8.95
CA THR A 97 6.09 4.80 8.86
C THR A 97 7.35 5.53 9.31
N ASP A 98 7.25 6.83 9.59
CA ASP A 98 8.37 7.66 10.02
C ASP A 98 8.46 7.69 11.54
N ASN A 99 9.65 7.44 12.08
CA ASN A 99 9.95 7.60 13.51
C ASN A 99 10.20 9.06 13.90
N GLY A 100 9.67 10.02 13.15
CA GLY A 100 10.08 11.40 13.23
C GLY A 100 9.26 12.25 14.21
N SER A 101 9.94 12.80 15.23
CA SER A 101 9.44 13.90 16.05
C SER A 101 9.31 15.23 15.29
N GLU A 102 9.52 15.24 13.97
CA GLU A 102 9.54 16.42 13.11
C GLU A 102 8.29 16.55 12.23
N ILE A 103 7.37 15.58 12.30
CA ILE A 103 6.15 15.57 11.48
C ILE A 103 5.07 16.38 12.18
N SER A 104 4.46 17.32 11.45
CA SER A 104 3.18 17.90 11.84
C SER A 104 2.05 17.07 11.27
N PHE A 105 1.33 16.34 12.11
CA PHE A 105 0.22 15.49 11.68
C PHE A 105 -0.95 16.31 11.16
N GLU A 106 -1.22 17.48 11.75
CA GLU A 106 -2.21 18.43 11.28
C GLU A 106 -1.85 18.90 9.85
N ASP A 107 -0.61 19.37 9.63
CA ASP A 107 -0.15 19.79 8.30
C ASP A 107 -0.17 18.65 7.28
N TRP A 108 0.11 17.42 7.71
CA TRP A 108 0.07 16.25 6.84
C TRP A 108 -1.35 15.89 6.44
N HIS A 109 -2.28 15.89 7.40
CA HIS A 109 -3.70 15.65 7.13
C HIS A 109 -4.26 16.73 6.21
N ASP A 110 -4.01 18.01 6.53
CA ASP A 110 -4.44 19.13 5.69
C ASP A 110 -3.89 19.04 4.26
N SER A 111 -2.64 18.60 4.11
CA SER A 111 -2.03 18.39 2.79
C SER A 111 -2.67 17.23 2.03
N ALA A 112 -3.03 16.16 2.73
CA ALA A 112 -3.72 15.02 2.13
C ALA A 112 -5.15 15.38 1.73
N ASP A 113 -5.87 16.14 2.57
CA ASP A 113 -7.22 16.65 2.25
C ASP A 113 -7.23 17.56 1.02
N ALA A 114 -6.22 18.43 0.93
CA ALA A 114 -6.11 19.40 -0.15
C ALA A 114 -5.59 18.81 -1.47
N HIS A 115 -5.25 17.55 -1.49
CA HIS A 115 -4.74 16.91 -2.70
C HIS A 115 -5.84 16.78 -3.76
N ASP A 116 -5.54 17.34 -4.95
CA ASP A 116 -6.41 17.27 -6.12
C ASP A 116 -6.04 16.02 -6.93
N ASP A 117 -6.84 14.98 -6.83
CA ASP A 117 -6.60 13.67 -7.45
C ASP A 117 -7.16 13.57 -8.88
N ASP A 118 -8.17 14.39 -9.24
CA ASP A 118 -8.87 14.30 -10.52
C ASP A 118 -9.24 15.66 -11.15
N GLY A 119 -8.96 16.78 -10.46
CA GLY A 119 -9.31 18.13 -10.89
C GLY A 119 -10.78 18.50 -10.72
N ASP A 120 -11.52 17.71 -9.96
CA ASP A 120 -12.91 17.96 -9.61
C ASP A 120 -13.02 18.77 -8.32
N GLU A 121 -13.89 19.77 -8.31
CA GLU A 121 -14.20 20.54 -7.11
C GLU A 121 -15.61 20.22 -6.57
N PRO A 122 -15.79 20.11 -5.25
CA PRO A 122 -14.77 20.25 -4.20
C PRO A 122 -13.90 19.01 -4.06
N ASN A 123 -12.61 19.17 -3.71
CA ASN A 123 -11.72 18.08 -3.35
C ASN A 123 -12.36 17.22 -2.28
N ASN A 124 -12.15 15.91 -2.38
CA ASN A 124 -12.65 15.01 -1.36
C ASN A 124 -11.94 15.27 -0.04
N ASN A 125 -12.74 15.42 0.99
CA ASN A 125 -12.25 15.77 2.30
C ASN A 125 -12.06 14.51 3.15
N LEU A 126 -10.80 14.20 3.50
CA LEU A 126 -10.43 13.02 4.30
C LEU A 126 -10.71 13.21 5.81
N THR A 127 -11.64 14.07 6.21
CA THR A 127 -11.95 14.36 7.61
C THR A 127 -12.34 13.14 8.44
N SER A 128 -12.80 12.07 7.82
CA SER A 128 -13.09 10.81 8.49
C SER A 128 -11.85 9.97 8.78
N PHE A 129 -10.73 10.25 8.11
CA PHE A 129 -9.47 9.57 8.35
C PHE A 129 -8.86 10.05 9.67
N ARG A 130 -8.09 9.18 10.33
CA ARG A 130 -7.36 9.50 11.55
C ARG A 130 -5.89 9.25 11.33
N PHE A 131 -5.12 10.33 11.39
CA PHE A 131 -3.67 10.28 11.28
C PHE A 131 -3.07 10.05 12.65
N LEU A 132 -2.30 8.98 12.78
CA LEU A 132 -1.74 8.53 14.04
C LEU A 132 -0.25 8.81 14.10
N LEU A 133 0.22 9.15 15.29
CA LEU A 133 1.64 9.31 15.57
C LEU A 133 2.38 8.00 15.25
N GLY A 134 3.42 8.11 14.45
CA GLY A 134 4.23 6.98 14.05
C GLY A 134 5.45 6.82 14.93
N ASP A 135 5.28 6.80 16.24
CA ASP A 135 6.33 6.29 17.09
C ASP A 135 6.43 4.77 17.01
N GLU A 136 7.34 4.14 17.74
CA GLU A 136 7.49 2.68 17.71
C GLU A 136 6.21 1.94 18.13
N GLU A 137 5.30 2.62 18.84
CA GLU A 137 4.04 2.07 19.33
C GLU A 137 2.90 2.23 18.30
N GLY A 138 2.90 3.32 17.51
CA GLY A 138 1.89 3.57 16.47
C GLY A 138 2.05 2.69 15.23
N ASN A 139 3.27 2.35 14.86
CA ASN A 139 3.52 1.40 13.77
C ASN A 139 3.60 -0.04 14.29
N VAL A 140 2.49 -0.53 14.79
CA VAL A 140 2.37 -1.82 15.49
C VAL A 140 2.78 -3.05 14.67
N LEU A 141 2.84 -2.94 13.35
CA LEU A 141 3.28 -4.00 12.44
C LEU A 141 4.74 -3.85 12.00
N GLY A 142 5.40 -2.76 12.36
CA GLY A 142 6.77 -2.48 11.92
C GLY A 142 6.90 -2.31 10.41
N ILE A 143 5.89 -1.75 9.76
CA ILE A 143 5.87 -1.51 8.32
C ILE A 143 6.77 -0.32 7.99
N GLU A 144 7.83 -0.56 7.24
CA GLU A 144 8.77 0.48 6.80
C GLU A 144 8.43 1.11 5.43
N SER A 145 7.55 0.47 4.68
CA SER A 145 7.18 0.92 3.33
C SER A 145 5.87 1.69 3.34
N PRO A 146 5.89 3.01 3.11
CA PRO A 146 4.66 3.79 2.96
C PRO A 146 3.83 3.30 1.77
N GLY A 147 2.51 3.48 1.87
CA GLY A 147 1.55 2.99 0.88
C GLY A 147 1.09 1.55 1.12
N THR A 148 1.46 0.93 2.23
CA THR A 148 0.92 -0.38 2.61
C THR A 148 -0.47 -0.20 3.21
N THR A 149 -1.43 -0.95 2.70
CA THR A 149 -2.83 -0.93 3.15
C THR A 149 -3.21 -2.28 3.72
N VAL A 150 -3.95 -2.27 4.83
CA VAL A 150 -4.42 -3.47 5.53
C VAL A 150 -5.92 -3.35 5.76
N PHE A 151 -6.68 -4.39 5.40
CA PHE A 151 -8.11 -4.50 5.69
C PHE A 151 -8.31 -5.41 6.88
N VAL A 152 -9.06 -4.93 7.86
CA VAL A 152 -9.31 -5.62 9.12
C VAL A 152 -10.82 -5.82 9.29
N ASN A 153 -11.21 -7.04 9.59
CA ASN A 153 -12.63 -7.40 9.76
C ASN A 153 -13.15 -7.03 11.16
N LYS A 154 -14.44 -7.30 11.38
CA LYS A 154 -15.14 -7.02 12.64
C LYS A 154 -14.62 -7.80 13.86
N THR A 155 -13.86 -8.88 13.64
CA THR A 155 -13.22 -9.67 14.69
C THR A 155 -11.78 -9.28 14.94
N GLY A 156 -11.24 -8.32 14.16
CA GLY A 156 -9.88 -7.84 14.27
C GLY A 156 -8.89 -8.65 13.43
N ASP A 157 -9.36 -9.58 12.58
CA ASP A 157 -8.49 -10.37 11.73
C ASP A 157 -8.13 -9.59 10.47
N ILE A 158 -6.88 -9.74 10.02
CA ILE A 158 -6.41 -9.17 8.76
C ILE A 158 -6.94 -10.04 7.62
N THR A 159 -7.82 -9.47 6.79
CA THR A 159 -8.41 -10.17 5.65
C THR A 159 -7.60 -9.98 4.37
N TRP A 160 -6.90 -8.85 4.27
CA TRP A 160 -6.05 -8.54 3.12
C TRP A 160 -5.01 -7.47 3.47
N TYR A 161 -3.89 -7.50 2.79
CA TYR A 161 -2.91 -6.40 2.78
C TYR A 161 -2.21 -6.31 1.43
N GLY A 162 -1.79 -5.10 1.05
CA GLY A 162 -1.08 -4.86 -0.20
C GLY A 162 -0.41 -3.49 -0.24
N LYS A 163 0.39 -3.26 -1.29
CA LYS A 163 1.06 -1.98 -1.51
C LYS A 163 0.25 -1.08 -2.43
N SER A 164 0.61 0.21 -2.46
CA SER A 164 -0.11 1.30 -3.14
C SER A 164 -0.55 1.00 -4.57
N SER A 165 0.25 0.29 -5.37
CA SER A 165 -0.13 -0.05 -6.75
C SER A 165 -1.36 -0.97 -6.84
N ALA A 166 -1.52 -1.88 -5.88
CA ALA A 166 -2.68 -2.75 -5.79
C ALA A 166 -3.86 -2.05 -5.09
N ALA A 167 -3.57 -1.25 -4.05
CA ALA A 167 -4.59 -0.57 -3.27
C ALA A 167 -5.16 0.70 -3.96
N ASN A 168 -4.56 1.18 -5.07
CA ASN A 168 -5.11 2.23 -5.93
C ASN A 168 -6.12 1.69 -6.97
N ASP A 169 -6.44 0.41 -6.93
CA ASP A 169 -7.47 -0.20 -7.75
C ASP A 169 -8.81 -0.17 -7.01
N ALA A 170 -9.74 0.67 -7.46
CA ALA A 170 -11.04 0.86 -6.83
C ALA A 170 -11.86 -0.44 -6.78
N ASP A 171 -11.77 -1.28 -7.79
CA ASP A 171 -12.48 -2.56 -7.83
C ASP A 171 -11.92 -3.51 -6.75
N LEU A 172 -10.60 -3.54 -6.59
CA LEU A 172 -9.94 -4.31 -5.53
C LEU A 172 -10.28 -3.77 -4.14
N VAL A 173 -10.25 -2.45 -3.95
CA VAL A 173 -10.65 -1.83 -2.67
C VAL A 173 -12.08 -2.21 -2.30
N MET A 174 -13.01 -2.14 -3.24
CA MET A 174 -14.41 -2.53 -3.03
C MET A 174 -14.52 -4.01 -2.65
N GLU A 175 -13.86 -4.89 -3.41
CA GLU A 175 -13.87 -6.35 -3.14
C GLU A 175 -13.33 -6.67 -1.74
N GLN A 176 -12.19 -6.10 -1.38
CA GLN A 176 -11.56 -6.38 -0.09
C GLN A 176 -12.35 -5.77 1.08
N TRP A 177 -12.97 -4.61 0.88
CA TRP A 177 -13.87 -4.05 1.86
C TRP A 177 -15.11 -4.92 2.09
N ASP A 178 -15.71 -5.42 1.01
CA ASP A 178 -16.85 -6.33 1.11
C ASP A 178 -16.49 -7.59 1.91
N ILE A 179 -15.28 -8.14 1.69
CA ILE A 179 -14.78 -9.30 2.45
C ILE A 179 -14.60 -8.94 3.93
N ALA A 180 -13.94 -7.83 4.25
CA ALA A 180 -13.68 -7.41 5.62
C ALA A 180 -14.99 -7.09 6.39
N ASN A 181 -16.01 -6.59 5.70
CA ASN A 181 -17.28 -6.18 6.31
C ASN A 181 -18.35 -7.29 6.36
N GLN A 182 -18.04 -8.49 5.85
CA GLN A 182 -18.93 -9.65 5.99
C GLN A 182 -19.10 -10.05 7.47
N ASP A 183 -20.28 -10.57 7.81
CA ASP A 183 -20.62 -11.05 9.17
C ASP A 183 -19.96 -12.39 9.49
#